data_5bd020847f2b79080709365e2ace2d52
#
_entry.id   5bd020847f2b79080709365e2ace2d52
#
_cell.length_a   1.000
_cell.length_b   1.000
_cell.length_c   1.000
_cell.angle_alpha   90.00
_cell.angle_beta   90.00
_cell.angle_gamma   90.00
#
_symmetry.space_group_name_H-M   'P 1'
#
loop_
_entity.id
_entity.type
_entity.pdbx_description
1 polymer ?
#
loop_
_entity_poly.entity_id
_entity_poly.type
_entity_poly.pdbx_seq_one_letter_code
_entity_poly.pdbx_strand_id
1 'polypeptide(L)'
;FGGMSDVVEHSLQYLSDDDITAIARYLKSLPPRGGKQTPAPVEDSVAKDLLKGNDSKTGAALYVDNCAACHRTDGAGYKRAFPSLKGNPVVQTEDATSLIHIVLTGSTTPAVKDAVSNLTMPSFGWRLDDQQVADVVNFIRTSWGNNAPAVSAS
;
A
#
# COMPACT_ATOMS: atom_id res chain seq x y z
N PHE A 1 -0.97 -7.38 7.19
CA PHE A 1 0.24 -8.18 7.02
C PHE A 1 0.36 -9.09 8.24
N GLY A 2 1.26 -10.05 8.23
CA GLY A 2 1.43 -10.97 9.36
C GLY A 2 0.28 -11.96 9.52
N GLY A 3 -0.26 -12.11 10.72
CA GLY A 3 -1.23 -13.15 11.07
C GLY A 3 -2.48 -13.25 10.19
N MET A 4 -2.87 -12.19 9.47
CA MET A 4 -3.97 -12.28 8.51
C MET A 4 -3.63 -13.10 7.26
N SER A 5 -2.37 -13.22 6.88
CA SER A 5 -1.96 -14.11 5.78
C SER A 5 -2.28 -15.57 6.12
N ASP A 6 -1.97 -15.99 7.35
CA ASP A 6 -2.29 -17.35 7.83
C ASP A 6 -3.81 -17.60 7.84
N VAL A 7 -4.60 -16.59 8.26
CA VAL A 7 -6.07 -16.70 8.25
C VAL A 7 -6.59 -16.87 6.82
N VAL A 8 -6.05 -16.14 5.85
CA VAL A 8 -6.44 -16.29 4.44
C VAL A 8 -6.02 -17.67 3.93
N GLU A 9 -4.78 -18.09 4.15
CA GLU A 9 -4.21 -19.33 3.62
C GLU A 9 -4.86 -20.58 4.24
N HIS A 10 -5.10 -20.56 5.56
CA HIS A 10 -5.55 -21.75 6.28
C HIS A 10 -7.06 -21.77 6.60
N SER A 11 -7.81 -20.72 6.30
CA SER A 11 -9.23 -20.62 6.62
C SER A 11 -10.05 -19.98 5.50
N LEU A 12 -9.87 -18.69 5.22
CA LEU A 12 -10.81 -17.94 4.38
C LEU A 12 -10.91 -18.45 2.94
N GLN A 13 -9.83 -18.98 2.38
CA GLN A 13 -9.85 -19.53 1.01
C GLN A 13 -10.76 -20.77 0.85
N TYR A 14 -11.19 -21.38 1.93
CA TYR A 14 -12.08 -22.55 1.92
C TYR A 14 -13.55 -22.21 2.17
N LEU A 15 -13.87 -20.96 2.48
CA LEU A 15 -15.23 -20.48 2.63
C LEU A 15 -15.92 -20.37 1.26
N SER A 16 -17.24 -20.49 1.27
CA SER A 16 -18.05 -20.20 0.08
C SER A 16 -18.09 -18.69 -0.21
N ASP A 17 -18.39 -18.31 -1.45
CA ASP A 17 -18.59 -16.92 -1.83
C ASP A 17 -19.73 -16.26 -1.02
N ASP A 18 -20.74 -17.01 -0.65
CA ASP A 18 -21.85 -16.54 0.20
C ASP A 18 -21.37 -16.21 1.61
N ASP A 19 -20.53 -17.06 2.22
CA ASP A 19 -19.95 -16.82 3.54
C ASP A 19 -19.04 -15.57 3.52
N ILE A 20 -18.15 -15.45 2.54
CA ILE A 20 -17.29 -14.29 2.37
C ILE A 20 -18.11 -13.01 2.18
N THR A 21 -19.18 -13.10 1.37
CA THR A 21 -20.10 -11.98 1.15
C THR A 21 -20.85 -11.60 2.43
N ALA A 22 -21.28 -12.57 3.23
CA ALA A 22 -21.94 -12.32 4.50
C ALA A 22 -21.02 -11.63 5.50
N ILE A 23 -19.79 -12.10 5.62
CA ILE A 23 -18.74 -11.46 6.45
C ILE A 23 -18.51 -10.02 5.99
N ALA A 24 -18.33 -9.81 4.69
CA ALA A 24 -18.10 -8.46 4.14
C ALA A 24 -19.28 -7.51 4.41
N ARG A 25 -20.52 -7.98 4.26
CA ARG A 25 -21.74 -7.21 4.56
C ARG A 25 -21.82 -6.86 6.04
N TYR A 26 -21.54 -7.82 6.92
CA TYR A 26 -21.51 -7.56 8.36
C TYR A 26 -20.48 -6.50 8.72
N LEU A 27 -19.24 -6.65 8.27
CA LEU A 27 -18.18 -5.68 8.55
C LEU A 27 -18.53 -4.27 8.02
N LYS A 28 -19.14 -4.18 6.84
CA LYS A 28 -19.59 -2.90 6.26
C LYS A 28 -20.79 -2.28 6.98
N SER A 29 -21.59 -3.06 7.72
CA SER A 29 -22.71 -2.55 8.51
C SER A 29 -22.28 -1.96 9.85
N LEU A 30 -21.04 -2.25 10.29
CA LEU A 30 -20.52 -1.67 11.53
C LEU A 30 -20.24 -0.18 11.36
N PRO A 31 -20.56 0.65 12.36
CA PRO A 31 -20.24 2.07 12.29
C PRO A 31 -18.72 2.27 12.24
N PRO A 32 -18.23 3.31 11.52
CA PRO A 32 -16.80 3.62 11.49
C PRO A 32 -16.28 3.87 12.90
N ARG A 33 -15.20 3.20 13.27
CA ARG A 33 -14.60 3.37 14.59
C ARG A 33 -13.74 4.63 14.58
N GLY A 34 -14.30 5.76 15.07
CA GLY A 34 -13.55 6.96 15.45
C GLY A 34 -12.66 7.55 14.35
N GLY A 35 -13.09 7.56 13.11
CA GLY A 35 -12.26 8.04 12.04
C GLY A 35 -12.87 9.23 11.32
N LYS A 36 -12.11 10.28 11.14
CA LYS A 36 -12.33 11.21 10.04
C LYS A 36 -12.38 10.36 8.76
N GLN A 37 -13.44 10.49 7.97
CA GLN A 37 -13.45 9.88 6.64
C GLN A 37 -12.18 10.35 5.92
N THR A 38 -11.42 9.40 5.40
CA THR A 38 -10.29 9.72 4.55
C THR A 38 -10.81 10.54 3.39
N PRO A 39 -10.35 11.79 3.19
CA PRO A 39 -10.82 12.60 2.07
C PRO A 39 -10.63 11.83 0.76
N ALA A 40 -11.60 11.98 -0.15
CA ALA A 40 -11.43 11.42 -1.48
C ALA A 40 -10.10 11.92 -2.08
N PRO A 41 -9.32 11.05 -2.75
CA PRO A 41 -8.08 11.47 -3.36
C PRO A 41 -8.31 12.62 -4.33
N VAL A 42 -7.62 13.72 -4.11
CA VAL A 42 -7.61 14.85 -5.07
C VAL A 42 -6.64 14.48 -6.19
N GLU A 43 -7.03 14.67 -7.44
CA GLU A 43 -6.10 14.46 -8.55
C GLU A 43 -4.95 15.47 -8.46
N ASP A 44 -3.72 14.97 -8.52
CA ASP A 44 -2.50 15.77 -8.60
C ASP A 44 -1.75 15.50 -9.92
N SER A 45 -0.69 16.25 -10.16
CA SER A 45 0.12 16.11 -11.37
C SER A 45 1.16 15.00 -11.28
N VAL A 46 1.37 14.39 -10.10
CA VAL A 46 2.50 13.49 -9.82
C VAL A 46 2.65 12.38 -10.87
N ALA A 47 1.56 11.71 -11.22
CA ALA A 47 1.62 10.64 -12.23
C ALA A 47 2.11 11.15 -13.59
N LYS A 48 1.66 12.33 -14.01
CA LYS A 48 2.06 12.95 -15.28
C LYS A 48 3.50 13.44 -15.25
N ASP A 49 3.94 13.96 -14.10
CA ASP A 49 5.29 14.44 -13.87
C ASP A 49 6.29 13.29 -13.94
N LEU A 50 6.02 12.19 -13.24
CA LEU A 50 6.85 10.99 -13.29
C LEU A 50 6.95 10.39 -14.69
N LEU A 51 5.84 10.37 -15.45
CA LEU A 51 5.85 9.88 -16.85
C LEU A 51 6.69 10.76 -17.78
N LYS A 52 6.88 12.05 -17.44
CA LYS A 52 7.75 12.98 -18.17
C LYS A 52 9.21 12.97 -17.66
N GLY A 53 9.53 12.12 -16.70
CA GLY A 53 10.85 12.08 -16.07
C GLY A 53 11.09 13.21 -15.06
N ASN A 54 10.03 13.89 -14.60
CA ASN A 54 10.15 14.88 -13.54
C ASN A 54 9.99 14.20 -12.17
N ASP A 55 11.09 13.96 -11.51
CA ASP A 55 11.22 13.33 -10.19
C ASP A 55 11.72 14.30 -9.10
N SER A 56 11.53 15.59 -9.31
CA SER A 56 12.04 16.64 -8.42
C SER A 56 11.40 16.65 -7.01
N LYS A 57 10.24 16.05 -6.85
CA LYS A 57 9.61 15.87 -5.53
C LYS A 57 10.43 14.91 -4.68
N THR A 58 10.76 15.29 -3.43
CA THR A 58 11.50 14.44 -2.49
C THR A 58 10.90 13.04 -2.43
N GLY A 59 11.74 12.01 -2.57
CA GLY A 59 11.34 10.60 -2.59
C GLY A 59 10.84 10.10 -3.95
N ALA A 60 10.62 10.98 -4.95
CA ALA A 60 10.10 10.58 -6.26
C ALA A 60 11.05 9.66 -7.03
N ALA A 61 12.35 9.99 -7.10
CA ALA A 61 13.36 9.15 -7.72
C ALA A 61 13.45 7.77 -7.04
N LEU A 62 13.45 7.74 -5.70
CA LEU A 62 13.44 6.49 -4.93
C LEU A 62 12.21 5.63 -5.24
N TYR A 63 11.05 6.29 -5.40
CA TYR A 63 9.82 5.59 -5.77
C TYR A 63 9.90 4.99 -7.19
N VAL A 64 10.40 5.75 -8.15
CA VAL A 64 10.54 5.28 -9.53
C VAL A 64 11.50 4.08 -9.59
N ASP A 65 12.63 4.16 -8.92
CA ASP A 65 13.68 3.12 -8.97
C ASP A 65 13.30 1.83 -8.25
N ASN A 66 12.46 1.91 -7.20
CA ASN A 66 12.24 0.77 -6.32
C ASN A 66 10.77 0.27 -6.30
N CYS A 67 9.80 1.11 -6.62
CA CYS A 67 8.38 0.83 -6.34
C CYS A 67 7.49 0.86 -7.60
N ALA A 68 7.80 1.76 -8.54
CA ALA A 68 6.91 2.06 -9.67
C ALA A 68 6.71 0.88 -10.63
N ALA A 69 7.65 -0.06 -10.73
CA ALA A 69 7.52 -1.25 -11.55
C ALA A 69 6.29 -2.09 -11.18
N CYS A 70 5.99 -2.20 -9.88
CA CYS A 70 4.84 -2.94 -9.35
C CYS A 70 3.64 -2.02 -9.07
N HIS A 71 3.88 -0.85 -8.48
CA HIS A 71 2.82 0.06 -8.03
C HIS A 71 2.45 1.13 -9.05
N ARG A 72 3.13 1.18 -10.21
CA ARG A 72 2.95 2.14 -11.30
C ARG A 72 3.26 3.60 -10.92
N THR A 73 3.47 4.43 -11.90
CA THR A 73 3.74 5.88 -11.70
C THR A 73 2.53 6.64 -11.13
N ASP A 74 1.33 6.10 -11.33
CA ASP A 74 0.07 6.67 -10.82
C ASP A 74 -0.35 6.10 -9.45
N GLY A 75 0.46 5.23 -8.86
CA GLY A 75 0.17 4.59 -7.58
C GLY A 75 -1.05 3.66 -7.59
N ALA A 76 -1.62 3.34 -8.75
CA ALA A 76 -2.84 2.54 -8.85
C ALA A 76 -2.59 1.02 -8.71
N GLY A 77 -1.34 0.57 -8.85
CA GLY A 77 -1.01 -0.84 -8.85
C GLY A 77 -1.64 -1.62 -10.00
N TYR A 78 -1.76 -2.92 -9.84
CA TYR A 78 -2.41 -3.80 -10.81
C TYR A 78 -3.47 -4.66 -10.11
N LYS A 79 -4.68 -4.61 -10.62
CA LYS A 79 -5.81 -5.37 -10.04
C LYS A 79 -5.46 -6.86 -9.88
N ARG A 80 -5.67 -7.41 -8.70
CA ARG A 80 -5.38 -8.79 -8.30
C ARG A 80 -3.91 -9.18 -8.24
N ALA A 81 -2.99 -8.24 -8.47
CA ALA A 81 -1.56 -8.50 -8.40
C ALA A 81 -0.87 -7.59 -7.40
N PHE A 82 -0.87 -6.29 -7.65
CA PHE A 82 -0.17 -5.33 -6.80
C PHE A 82 -1.15 -4.29 -6.25
N PRO A 83 -1.14 -4.06 -4.92
CA PRO A 83 -2.12 -3.18 -4.30
C PRO A 83 -1.96 -1.72 -4.75
N SER A 84 -3.09 -1.00 -4.85
CA SER A 84 -3.07 0.43 -5.02
C SER A 84 -2.49 1.10 -3.77
N LEU A 85 -1.62 2.09 -3.99
CA LEU A 85 -1.14 3.03 -2.98
C LEU A 85 -2.01 4.29 -2.95
N LYS A 86 -2.58 4.65 -4.11
CA LYS A 86 -3.53 5.75 -4.26
C LYS A 86 -4.81 5.46 -3.48
N GLY A 87 -5.14 6.33 -2.54
CA GLY A 87 -6.35 6.20 -1.72
C GLY A 87 -6.35 5.02 -0.74
N ASN A 88 -5.21 4.36 -0.54
CA ASN A 88 -5.12 3.20 0.34
C ASN A 88 -5.26 3.62 1.80
N PRO A 89 -6.20 3.04 2.55
CA PRO A 89 -6.40 3.38 3.97
C PRO A 89 -5.14 3.20 4.83
N VAL A 90 -4.34 2.16 4.58
CA VAL A 90 -3.08 1.91 5.33
C VAL A 90 -2.05 2.99 5.06
N VAL A 91 -1.97 3.49 3.83
CA VAL A 91 -1.08 4.61 3.47
C VAL A 91 -1.50 5.90 4.19
N GLN A 92 -2.79 6.07 4.42
CA GLN A 92 -3.36 7.31 4.96
C GLN A 92 -3.60 7.29 6.48
N THR A 93 -3.25 6.21 7.18
CA THR A 93 -3.30 6.18 8.65
C THR A 93 -2.36 7.23 9.25
N GLU A 94 -2.72 7.76 10.41
CA GLU A 94 -1.86 8.65 11.18
C GLU A 94 -0.54 7.95 11.53
N ASP A 95 -0.63 6.74 12.04
CA ASP A 95 0.52 5.87 12.33
C ASP A 95 1.02 5.19 11.04
N ALA A 96 2.24 5.50 10.64
CA ALA A 96 2.89 4.95 9.46
C ALA A 96 3.63 3.63 9.70
N THR A 97 3.66 3.10 10.91
CA THR A 97 4.45 1.92 11.31
C THR A 97 4.26 0.74 10.35
N SER A 98 3.01 0.43 9.99
CA SER A 98 2.73 -0.69 9.06
C SER A 98 3.30 -0.45 7.66
N LEU A 99 3.26 0.79 7.17
CA LEU A 99 3.80 1.14 5.86
C LEU A 99 5.34 1.10 5.87
N ILE A 100 5.96 1.66 6.90
CA ILE A 100 7.42 1.61 7.07
C ILE A 100 7.87 0.15 7.21
N HIS A 101 7.20 -0.63 8.03
CA HIS A 101 7.54 -2.04 8.25
C HIS A 101 7.52 -2.82 6.93
N ILE A 102 6.48 -2.69 6.10
CA ILE A 102 6.42 -3.44 4.84
C ILE A 102 7.49 -2.99 3.83
N VAL A 103 7.89 -1.72 3.84
CA VAL A 103 9.01 -1.24 3.01
C VAL A 103 10.32 -1.87 3.48
N LEU A 104 10.56 -1.91 4.79
CA LEU A 104 11.80 -2.45 5.34
C LEU A 104 11.90 -3.97 5.20
N THR A 105 10.83 -4.71 5.47
CA THR A 105 10.86 -6.18 5.58
C THR A 105 10.31 -6.91 4.37
N GLY A 106 9.58 -6.20 3.50
CA GLY A 106 8.83 -6.82 2.42
C GLY A 106 7.60 -7.60 2.90
N SER A 107 6.94 -8.27 1.98
CA SER A 107 5.80 -9.15 2.27
C SER A 107 5.55 -10.10 1.11
N THR A 108 5.09 -11.31 1.42
CA THR A 108 4.63 -12.27 0.42
C THR A 108 3.13 -12.47 0.57
N THR A 109 2.41 -12.53 -0.54
CA THR A 109 0.98 -12.86 -0.53
C THR A 109 0.77 -14.29 -0.05
N PRO A 110 -0.34 -14.58 0.69
CA PRO A 110 -0.63 -15.93 1.13
C PRO A 110 -0.80 -16.86 -0.08
N ALA A 111 -0.43 -18.13 0.11
CA ALA A 111 -0.66 -19.16 -0.88
C ALA A 111 -2.15 -19.52 -0.91
N VAL A 112 -2.84 -19.21 -1.99
CA VAL A 112 -4.25 -19.56 -2.18
C VAL A 112 -4.41 -20.34 -3.48
N LYS A 113 -5.37 -21.30 -3.48
CA LYS A 113 -5.55 -22.27 -4.57
C LYS A 113 -5.79 -21.62 -5.95
N ASP A 114 -6.40 -20.44 -5.97
CA ASP A 114 -6.75 -19.73 -7.21
C ASP A 114 -5.73 -18.64 -7.59
N ALA A 115 -4.62 -18.51 -6.84
CA ALA A 115 -3.54 -17.61 -7.18
C ALA A 115 -2.62 -18.26 -8.21
N VAL A 116 -2.27 -17.51 -9.25
CA VAL A 116 -1.32 -17.98 -10.28
C VAL A 116 0.07 -18.18 -9.69
N SER A 117 0.46 -17.32 -8.76
CA SER A 117 1.72 -17.39 -8.02
C SER A 117 1.65 -16.54 -6.76
N ASN A 118 2.54 -16.81 -5.82
CA ASN A 118 2.75 -15.94 -4.66
C ASN A 118 3.55 -14.71 -5.11
N LEU A 119 2.94 -13.53 -4.99
CA LEU A 119 3.62 -12.28 -5.29
C LEU A 119 4.38 -11.81 -4.04
N THR A 120 5.59 -11.34 -4.25
CA THR A 120 6.45 -10.85 -3.16
C THR A 120 6.81 -9.40 -3.40
N MET A 121 6.53 -8.55 -2.40
CA MET A 121 7.16 -7.24 -2.29
C MET A 121 8.53 -7.46 -1.63
N PRO A 122 9.64 -7.11 -2.29
CA PRO A 122 10.96 -7.29 -1.71
C PRO A 122 11.17 -6.39 -0.49
N SER A 123 12.09 -6.79 0.39
CA SER A 123 12.57 -5.94 1.47
C SER A 123 13.54 -4.89 0.91
N PHE A 124 13.46 -3.67 1.42
CA PHE A 124 14.37 -2.59 1.04
C PHE A 124 15.27 -2.12 2.19
N GLY A 125 15.15 -2.71 3.39
CA GLY A 125 15.96 -2.35 4.55
C GLY A 125 17.47 -2.62 4.39
N TRP A 126 17.87 -3.43 3.42
CA TRP A 126 19.27 -3.63 3.09
C TRP A 126 19.82 -2.61 2.08
N ARG A 127 18.93 -1.86 1.41
CA ARG A 127 19.26 -0.99 0.28
C ARG A 127 19.05 0.49 0.61
N LEU A 128 18.03 0.81 1.38
CA LEU A 128 17.65 2.17 1.72
C LEU A 128 18.05 2.48 3.16
N ASP A 129 18.63 3.64 3.38
CA ASP A 129 18.86 4.19 4.72
C ASP A 129 17.56 4.81 5.28
N ASP A 130 17.58 5.18 6.57
CA ASP A 130 16.40 5.70 7.29
C ASP A 130 15.83 6.97 6.64
N GLN A 131 16.69 7.85 6.12
CA GLN A 131 16.25 9.06 5.43
C GLN A 131 15.58 8.73 4.10
N GLN A 132 16.14 7.82 3.33
CA GLN A 132 15.57 7.36 2.07
C GLN A 132 14.23 6.64 2.27
N VAL A 133 14.10 5.86 3.35
CA VAL A 133 12.81 5.24 3.74
C VAL A 133 11.79 6.32 4.10
N ALA A 134 12.16 7.31 4.92
CA ALA A 134 11.28 8.42 5.26
C ALA A 134 10.84 9.20 4.00
N ASP A 135 11.76 9.47 3.09
CA ASP A 135 11.51 10.23 1.85
C ASP A 135 10.53 9.49 0.93
N VAL A 136 10.73 8.19 0.68
CA VAL A 136 9.84 7.41 -0.19
C VAL A 136 8.48 7.19 0.46
N VAL A 137 8.42 6.97 1.78
CA VAL A 137 7.17 6.85 2.53
C VAL A 137 6.39 8.18 2.47
N ASN A 138 7.04 9.31 2.69
CA ASN A 138 6.42 10.64 2.58
C ASN A 138 5.93 10.92 1.16
N PHE A 139 6.71 10.54 0.14
CA PHE A 139 6.28 10.63 -1.24
C PHE A 139 4.96 9.88 -1.47
N ILE A 140 4.87 8.62 -1.04
CA ILE A 140 3.66 7.78 -1.17
C ILE A 140 2.49 8.39 -0.39
N ARG A 141 2.73 8.90 0.82
CA ARG A 141 1.71 9.46 1.71
C ARG A 141 1.15 10.82 1.26
N THR A 142 1.83 11.49 0.33
CA THR A 142 1.46 12.84 -0.16
C THR A 142 1.30 12.92 -1.68
N SER A 143 1.21 11.78 -2.37
CA SER A 143 1.05 11.71 -3.82
C SER A 143 -0.29 11.10 -4.21
N TRP A 144 -0.73 11.36 -5.43
CA TRP A 144 -1.99 10.84 -6.03
C TRP A 144 -3.24 11.17 -5.21
N GLY A 145 -3.22 12.32 -4.53
CA GLY A 145 -4.29 12.77 -3.66
C GLY A 145 -4.28 12.17 -2.25
N ASN A 146 -3.28 11.37 -1.90
CA ASN A 146 -3.05 11.01 -0.51
C ASN A 146 -2.64 12.26 0.28
N ASN A 147 -3.09 12.36 1.52
CA ASN A 147 -2.81 13.49 2.41
C ASN A 147 -2.65 13.01 3.84
N ALA A 148 -1.60 12.27 4.09
CA ALA A 148 -1.28 11.75 5.42
C ALA A 148 -0.12 12.53 6.07
N PRO A 149 -0.01 12.52 7.41
CA PRO A 149 1.07 13.18 8.12
C PRO A 149 2.44 12.68 7.69
N ALA A 150 3.42 13.59 7.65
CA ALA A 150 4.79 13.23 7.34
C ALA A 150 5.43 12.40 8.45
N VAL A 151 6.39 11.56 8.08
CA VAL A 151 7.27 10.83 8.99
C VAL A 151 8.69 11.41 8.91
N SER A 152 9.44 11.32 9.99
CA SER A 152 10.86 11.69 10.05
C SER A 152 11.73 10.44 10.12
N ALA A 153 12.95 10.54 9.59
CA ALA A 153 14.01 9.61 9.92
C ALA A 153 14.41 9.83 11.39
N SER A 154 14.46 8.79 12.19
CA SER A 154 14.85 8.87 13.62
C SER A 154 15.83 7.77 13.97
#